data_a949d621d98d148461024a74bab66ce7
#
_entry.id   a949d621d98d148461024a74bab66ce7
#
_cell.length_a   1.000
_cell.length_b   1.000
_cell.length_c   1.000
_cell.angle_alpha   90.00
_cell.angle_beta   90.00
_cell.angle_gamma   90.00
#
_symmetry.space_group_name_H-M   'P 1'
#
loop_
_entity.id
_entity.type
_entity.pdbx_description
1 polymer ?
#
loop_
_entity_poly.entity_id
_entity_poly.type
_entity_poly.pdbx_seq_one_letter_code
_entity_poly.pdbx_strand_id
1 'polypeptide(L)'
;MIVKMIQNLENKMESQINSLETRIEKMQERFNKDLEEIKKSQYIMNNAINDIKNTLGGTNSRIMEAEDRISEVEDRMVEIN
;
A
#
# COMPACT_ATOMS: atom_id res chain seq x y z
N MET A 1 -18.40 -48.17 -31.11
CA MET A 1 -19.19 -46.94 -30.81
C MET A 1 -18.96 -46.41 -29.42
N ILE A 2 -19.14 -47.24 -28.40
CA ILE A 2 -18.96 -46.80 -27.01
C ILE A 2 -17.53 -46.36 -26.72
N VAL A 3 -16.54 -47.11 -27.24
CA VAL A 3 -15.10 -46.79 -27.03
C VAL A 3 -14.72 -45.43 -27.64
N LYS A 4 -15.27 -45.11 -28.84
CA LYS A 4 -15.05 -43.79 -29.45
C LYS A 4 -15.67 -42.67 -28.67
N MET A 5 -16.84 -42.88 -28.10
CA MET A 5 -17.51 -41.87 -27.27
C MET A 5 -16.68 -41.60 -25.98
N ILE A 6 -16.16 -42.63 -25.37
CA ILE A 6 -15.31 -42.50 -24.18
C ILE A 6 -14.02 -41.76 -24.51
N GLN A 7 -13.37 -42.10 -25.62
CA GLN A 7 -12.15 -41.41 -26.07
C GLN A 7 -12.41 -39.93 -26.37
N ASN A 8 -13.52 -39.60 -27.01
CA ASN A 8 -13.88 -38.22 -27.27
C ASN A 8 -14.12 -37.43 -26.01
N LEU A 9 -14.75 -38.04 -25.00
CA LEU A 9 -14.97 -37.42 -23.69
C LEU A 9 -13.64 -37.20 -22.98
N GLU A 10 -12.74 -38.17 -22.96
CA GLU A 10 -11.41 -38.06 -22.38
C GLU A 10 -10.62 -36.92 -23.02
N ASN A 11 -10.63 -36.82 -24.35
CA ASN A 11 -9.96 -35.74 -25.08
C ASN A 11 -10.52 -34.37 -24.73
N LYS A 12 -11.83 -34.26 -24.61
CA LYS A 12 -12.47 -33.00 -24.19
C LYS A 12 -12.08 -32.65 -22.76
N MET A 13 -12.05 -33.60 -21.86
CA MET A 13 -11.65 -33.40 -20.48
C MET A 13 -10.19 -32.93 -20.39
N GLU A 14 -9.29 -33.58 -21.11
CA GLU A 14 -7.89 -33.16 -21.18
C GLU A 14 -7.75 -31.72 -21.66
N SER A 15 -8.45 -31.39 -22.74
CA SER A 15 -8.44 -30.04 -23.30
C SER A 15 -8.94 -29.00 -22.28
N GLN A 16 -9.99 -29.31 -21.55
CA GLN A 16 -10.54 -28.46 -20.51
C GLN A 16 -9.57 -28.29 -19.34
N ILE A 17 -8.93 -29.38 -18.91
CA ILE A 17 -7.93 -29.37 -17.84
C ILE A 17 -6.74 -28.50 -18.24
N ASN A 18 -6.23 -28.66 -19.45
CA ASN A 18 -5.12 -27.86 -19.98
C ASN A 18 -5.49 -26.38 -20.05
N SER A 19 -6.70 -26.07 -20.48
CA SER A 19 -7.20 -24.68 -20.50
C SER A 19 -7.29 -24.07 -19.10
N LEU A 20 -7.77 -24.84 -18.12
CA LEU A 20 -7.83 -24.41 -16.73
C LEU A 20 -6.46 -24.19 -16.13
N GLU A 21 -5.52 -25.10 -16.40
CA GLU A 21 -4.13 -24.95 -15.94
C GLU A 21 -3.50 -23.66 -16.46
N THR A 22 -3.69 -23.35 -17.74
CA THR A 22 -3.20 -22.11 -18.34
C THR A 22 -3.83 -20.89 -17.68
N ARG A 23 -5.13 -20.92 -17.41
CA ARG A 23 -5.80 -19.83 -16.71
C ARG A 23 -5.29 -19.63 -15.30
N ILE A 24 -5.05 -20.71 -14.58
CA ILE A 24 -4.49 -20.67 -13.23
C ILE A 24 -3.10 -20.05 -13.25
N GLU A 25 -2.24 -20.45 -14.16
CA GLU A 25 -0.91 -19.88 -14.32
C GLU A 25 -0.96 -18.38 -14.57
N LYS A 26 -1.83 -17.94 -15.47
CA LYS A 26 -2.01 -16.51 -15.77
C LYS A 26 -2.54 -15.74 -14.57
N MET A 27 -3.44 -16.33 -13.82
CA MET A 27 -3.96 -15.72 -12.61
C MET A 27 -2.87 -15.58 -11.55
N GLN A 28 -2.03 -16.59 -11.39
CA GLN A 28 -0.90 -16.53 -10.46
C GLN A 28 0.10 -15.44 -10.84
N GLU A 29 0.42 -15.31 -12.12
CA GLU A 29 1.30 -14.26 -12.61
C GLU A 29 0.75 -12.87 -12.31
N ARG A 30 -0.55 -12.66 -12.57
CA ARG A 30 -1.22 -11.39 -12.27
C ARG A 30 -1.23 -11.11 -10.78
N PHE A 31 -1.53 -12.11 -9.99
CA PHE A 31 -1.56 -12.00 -8.54
C PHE A 31 -0.20 -11.60 -7.98
N ASN A 32 0.87 -12.25 -8.44
CA ASN A 32 2.23 -11.93 -8.02
C ASN A 32 2.63 -10.51 -8.43
N LYS A 33 2.24 -10.10 -9.63
CA LYS A 33 2.49 -8.74 -10.12
C LYS A 33 1.75 -7.70 -9.29
N ASP A 34 0.48 -7.95 -8.98
CA ASP A 34 -0.33 -7.07 -8.15
C ASP A 34 0.24 -6.96 -6.74
N LEU A 35 0.70 -8.08 -6.17
CA LEU A 35 1.37 -8.08 -4.87
C LEU A 35 2.63 -7.22 -4.86
N GLU A 36 3.44 -7.28 -5.90
CA GLU A 36 4.63 -6.44 -6.03
C GLU A 36 4.27 -4.96 -6.10
N GLU A 37 3.24 -4.62 -6.87
CA GLU A 37 2.75 -3.25 -6.96
C GLU A 37 2.23 -2.74 -5.62
N ILE A 38 1.51 -3.58 -4.88
CA ILE A 38 1.01 -3.25 -3.54
C ILE A 38 2.19 -3.01 -2.59
N LYS A 39 3.21 -3.85 -2.62
CA LYS A 39 4.41 -3.69 -1.79
C LYS A 39 5.12 -2.37 -2.08
N LYS A 40 5.25 -2.01 -3.35
CA LYS A 40 5.84 -0.73 -3.76
C LYS A 40 5.03 0.46 -3.26
N SER A 41 3.71 0.37 -3.39
CA SER A 41 2.79 1.41 -2.89
C SER A 41 2.90 1.57 -1.38
N GLN A 42 2.95 0.46 -0.65
CA GLN A 42 3.12 0.48 0.81
C GLN A 42 4.45 1.12 1.21
N TYR A 43 5.51 0.81 0.50
CA TYR A 43 6.83 1.41 0.76
C TYR A 43 6.79 2.94 0.59
N ILE A 44 6.20 3.40 -0.50
CA ILE A 44 6.04 4.84 -0.79
C ILE A 44 5.17 5.51 0.29
N MET A 45 4.07 4.87 0.67
CA MET A 45 3.18 5.38 1.70
C MET A 45 3.87 5.47 3.06
N ASN A 46 4.64 4.45 3.44
CA ASN A 46 5.38 4.46 4.69
C ASN A 46 6.42 5.59 4.74
N ASN A 47 7.12 5.83 3.63
CA ASN A 47 8.05 6.94 3.52
C ASN A 47 7.34 8.29 3.65
N ALA A 48 6.19 8.43 2.99
CA ALA A 48 5.37 9.64 3.09
C ALA A 48 4.87 9.88 4.51
N ILE A 49 4.44 8.84 5.21
CA ILE A 49 4.01 8.91 6.60
C ILE A 49 5.17 9.35 7.51
N ASN A 50 6.35 8.81 7.30
CA ASN A 50 7.54 9.21 8.08
C ASN A 50 7.89 10.67 7.85
N ASP A 51 7.83 11.15 6.61
CA ASP A 51 8.06 12.55 6.27
C ASP A 51 7.03 13.46 6.95
N ILE A 52 5.78 13.06 6.94
CA ILE A 52 4.70 13.79 7.62
C ILE A 52 4.96 13.86 9.13
N LYS A 53 5.33 12.74 9.74
CA LYS A 53 5.67 12.69 11.18
C LYS A 53 6.82 13.64 11.51
N ASN A 54 7.86 13.64 10.69
CA ASN A 54 9.02 14.52 10.87
C ASN A 54 8.62 15.98 10.72
N THR A 55 7.80 16.30 9.72
CA THR A 55 7.30 17.66 9.51
C THR A 55 6.44 18.13 10.67
N LEU A 56 5.55 17.27 11.18
CA LEU A 56 4.71 17.57 12.34
C LEU A 56 5.55 17.81 13.58
N GLY A 57 6.60 17.00 13.79
CA GLY A 57 7.55 17.19 14.90
C GLY A 57 8.21 18.56 14.84
N GLY A 58 8.69 18.97 13.65
CA GLY A 58 9.26 20.29 13.43
C GLY A 58 8.26 21.41 13.65
N THR A 59 7.04 21.24 13.18
CA THR A 59 5.96 22.22 13.37
C THR A 59 5.60 22.38 14.84
N ASN A 60 5.50 21.27 15.58
CA ASN A 60 5.25 21.31 17.02
C ASN A 60 6.35 22.04 17.78
N SER A 61 7.62 21.83 17.41
CA SER A 61 8.75 22.54 18.01
C SER A 61 8.65 24.05 17.76
N ARG A 62 8.26 24.46 16.56
CA ARG A 62 8.06 25.88 16.24
C ARG A 62 6.91 26.49 17.02
N ILE A 63 5.84 25.77 17.21
CA ILE A 63 4.71 26.20 18.01
C ILE A 63 5.14 26.42 19.46
N MET A 64 5.91 25.50 20.04
CA MET A 64 6.44 25.62 21.40
C MET A 64 7.35 26.85 21.54
N GLU A 65 8.22 27.10 20.59
CA GLU A 65 9.06 28.33 20.57
C GLU A 65 8.23 29.58 20.47
N ALA A 66 7.19 29.57 19.64
CA ALA A 66 6.30 30.73 19.51
C ALA A 66 5.53 30.99 20.81
N GLU A 67 5.09 29.95 21.48
CA GLU A 67 4.42 30.06 22.80
C GLU A 67 5.36 30.64 23.85
N ASP A 68 6.61 30.21 23.89
CA ASP A 68 7.62 30.74 24.78
C ASP A 68 7.87 32.24 24.55
N ARG A 69 7.96 32.65 23.28
CA ARG A 69 8.13 34.06 22.90
C ARG A 69 6.91 34.92 23.28
N ILE A 70 5.72 34.36 23.12
CA ILE A 70 4.49 35.04 23.50
C ILE A 70 4.46 35.24 25.02
N SER A 71 4.84 34.22 25.78
CA SER A 71 4.94 34.31 27.23
C SER A 71 5.92 35.38 27.68
N GLU A 72 7.10 35.47 27.05
CA GLU A 72 8.10 36.52 27.31
C GLU A 72 7.54 37.93 27.04
N VAL A 73 6.84 38.10 25.91
CA VAL A 73 6.24 39.39 25.56
C VAL A 73 5.16 39.77 26.58
N GLU A 74 4.33 38.83 26.99
CA GLU A 74 3.30 39.06 28.01
C GLU A 74 3.91 39.48 29.34
N ASP A 75 4.98 38.83 29.78
CA ASP A 75 5.69 39.16 31.01
C ASP A 75 6.30 40.57 30.95
N ARG A 76 6.84 40.96 29.79
CA ARG A 76 7.39 42.32 29.59
C ARG A 76 6.27 43.36 29.60
N MET A 77 5.13 43.04 29.02
CA MET A 77 3.97 43.94 29.06
C MET A 77 3.47 44.16 30.47
N VAL A 78 3.47 43.17 31.30
CA VAL A 78 3.10 43.29 32.73
C VAL A 78 4.12 44.16 33.49
N GLU A 79 5.43 44.03 33.21
CA GLU A 79 6.46 44.86 33.83
C GLU A 79 6.34 46.34 33.48
N ILE A 80 5.95 46.65 32.22
CA ILE A 80 5.83 48.02 31.78
C ILE A 80 4.58 48.68 32.36
N ASN A 81 3.52 47.89 32.52
CA ASN A 81 2.26 48.41 33.08
C ASN A 81 2.23 48.32 34.60
#